data_676449674bf7013780d0210c55f23f85
#
_entry.id   676449674bf7013780d0210c55f23f85
#
_cell.length_a   1.000
_cell.length_b   1.000
_cell.length_c   1.000
_cell.angle_alpha   90.00
_cell.angle_beta   90.00
_cell.angle_gamma   90.00
#
_symmetry.space_group_name_H-M   'P 1'
#
loop_
_entity.id
_entity.type
_entity.pdbx_description
1 polymer ?
#
loop_
_entity_poly.entity_id
_entity_poly.type
_entity_poly.pdbx_seq_one_letter_code
_entity_poly.pdbx_strand_id
1 'polypeptide(L)'
;MIKEKTKITFTHIETLGHGYLKVSLYDLVGFGFDMEKDFTDFSYIDLDTHNIYLEQDCDLSKFLRVMSDKNYDVTIINDYKPTFEPSEKISFFHLDQVDFKKKYFDVDYRRSWKWIFKKK
;
A
#
# COMPACT_ATOMS: atom_id res chain seq x y z
N MET A 1 -19.11 25.80 5.39
CA MET A 1 -19.55 24.54 6.02
C MET A 1 -18.36 23.59 6.12
N ILE A 2 -18.13 23.03 7.29
CA ILE A 2 -17.04 22.09 7.50
C ILE A 2 -17.52 20.70 7.05
N LYS A 3 -16.82 20.14 6.09
CA LYS A 3 -17.13 18.81 5.63
C LYS A 3 -16.63 17.77 6.65
N GLU A 4 -17.49 16.87 7.05
CA GLU A 4 -17.13 15.81 7.96
C GLU A 4 -16.16 14.83 7.29
N LYS A 5 -15.14 14.42 8.05
CA LYS A 5 -14.14 13.47 7.54
C LYS A 5 -14.69 12.05 7.54
N THR A 6 -14.32 11.29 6.52
CA THR A 6 -14.63 9.88 6.45
C THR A 6 -13.67 9.11 7.35
N LYS A 7 -14.21 8.34 8.28
CA LYS A 7 -13.39 7.56 9.21
C LYS A 7 -12.99 6.24 8.57
N ILE A 8 -11.71 5.91 8.70
CA ILE A 8 -11.18 4.66 8.17
C ILE A 8 -10.11 4.13 9.13
N THR A 9 -10.04 2.80 9.24
CA THR A 9 -9.11 2.14 10.17
C THR A 9 -8.16 1.23 9.42
N PHE A 10 -6.88 1.30 9.79
CA PHE A 10 -5.86 0.40 9.26
C PHE A 10 -5.10 -0.25 10.41
N THR A 11 -4.44 -1.36 10.12
CA THR A 11 -3.60 -2.06 11.08
C THR A 11 -2.14 -1.77 10.79
N HIS A 12 -1.41 -1.36 11.83
CA HIS A 12 0.04 -1.20 11.80
C HIS A 12 0.66 -2.42 12.45
N ILE A 13 1.57 -3.08 11.74
CA ILE A 13 2.28 -4.23 12.27
C ILE A 13 3.64 -3.77 12.78
N GLU A 14 3.85 -3.90 14.08
CA GLU A 14 5.10 -3.54 14.73
C GLU A 14 5.95 -4.80 14.90
N THR A 15 7.17 -4.77 14.38
CA THR A 15 8.15 -5.85 14.53
C THR A 15 9.27 -5.41 15.45
N LEU A 16 10.27 -6.25 15.65
CA LEU A 16 11.40 -5.92 16.53
C LEU A 16 12.25 -4.75 16.03
N GLY A 17 12.29 -4.47 14.76
CA GLY A 17 13.14 -3.39 14.24
C GLY A 17 12.44 -2.46 13.28
N HIS A 18 11.22 -2.77 12.89
CA HIS A 18 10.52 -2.03 11.86
C HIS A 18 9.03 -1.97 12.16
N GLY A 19 8.32 -1.21 11.33
CA GLY A 19 6.87 -1.18 11.38
C GLY A 19 6.31 -1.06 9.97
N TYR A 20 5.11 -1.60 9.77
CA TYR A 20 4.47 -1.60 8.46
C TYR A 20 2.99 -1.33 8.60
N LEU A 21 2.45 -0.44 7.78
CA LEU A 21 1.02 -0.24 7.71
C LEU A 21 0.46 -1.18 6.65
N LYS A 22 -0.48 -2.02 7.05
CA LYS A 22 -1.13 -2.96 6.16
C LYS A 22 -2.30 -2.28 5.47
N VAL A 23 -2.23 -2.19 4.14
CA VAL A 23 -3.30 -1.61 3.31
C VAL A 23 -3.52 -2.52 2.11
N SER A 24 -4.78 -2.78 1.77
CA SER A 24 -5.08 -3.55 0.57
C SER A 24 -4.60 -2.82 -0.68
N LEU A 25 -4.05 -3.55 -1.64
CA LEU A 25 -3.68 -3.00 -2.94
C LEU A 25 -4.86 -2.28 -3.58
N TYR A 26 -6.05 -2.87 -3.50
CA TYR A 26 -7.24 -2.30 -4.12
C TYR A 26 -7.64 -0.99 -3.47
N ASP A 27 -7.47 -0.89 -2.15
CA ASP A 27 -7.75 0.35 -1.43
C ASP A 27 -6.77 1.44 -1.84
N LEU A 28 -5.47 1.13 -1.91
CA LEU A 28 -4.47 2.12 -2.30
C LEU A 28 -4.77 2.70 -3.68
N VAL A 29 -5.10 1.85 -4.61
CA VAL A 29 -5.43 2.31 -5.95
C VAL A 29 -6.76 3.06 -5.96
N GLY A 30 -7.72 2.59 -5.19
CA GLY A 30 -9.01 3.29 -5.04
C GLY A 30 -8.86 4.70 -4.49
N PHE A 31 -7.88 4.92 -3.61
CA PHE A 31 -7.56 6.26 -3.09
C PHE A 31 -6.75 7.10 -4.08
N GLY A 32 -6.33 6.53 -5.20
CA GLY A 32 -5.61 7.28 -6.23
C GLY A 32 -4.10 7.23 -6.14
N PHE A 33 -3.54 6.34 -5.34
CA PHE A 33 -2.08 6.17 -5.28
C PHE A 33 -1.54 5.46 -6.52
N ASP A 34 -0.36 5.86 -6.95
CA ASP A 34 0.41 5.19 -7.98
C ASP A 34 1.53 4.41 -7.30
N MET A 35 1.48 3.08 -7.40
CA MET A 35 2.40 2.22 -6.66
C MET A 35 3.87 2.43 -7.07
N GLU A 36 4.10 2.85 -8.31
CA GLU A 36 5.46 3.04 -8.81
C GLU A 36 6.04 4.40 -8.43
N LYS A 37 5.19 5.41 -8.29
CA LYS A 37 5.63 6.79 -8.07
C LYS A 37 5.52 7.25 -6.63
N ASP A 38 4.53 6.73 -5.91
CA ASP A 38 4.19 7.27 -4.60
C ASP A 38 4.95 6.61 -3.45
N PHE A 39 5.49 5.41 -3.67
CA PHE A 39 6.13 4.66 -2.60
C PHE A 39 7.54 4.23 -2.97
N THR A 40 8.32 3.95 -1.92
CA THR A 40 9.72 3.52 -2.07
C THR A 40 9.80 2.00 -2.25
N ASP A 41 11.01 1.53 -2.55
CA ASP A 41 11.29 0.09 -2.66
C ASP A 41 11.34 -0.62 -1.31
N PHE A 42 11.19 0.11 -0.21
CA PHE A 42 11.21 -0.46 1.13
C PHE A 42 9.86 -1.03 1.56
N SER A 43 8.80 -0.77 0.81
CA SER A 43 7.49 -1.36 1.06
C SER A 43 7.35 -2.66 0.29
N TYR A 44 6.41 -3.51 0.73
CA TYR A 44 6.27 -4.87 0.20
C TYR A 44 4.83 -5.16 -0.17
N ILE A 45 4.64 -6.10 -1.08
CA ILE A 45 3.33 -6.62 -1.42
C ILE A 45 3.29 -8.13 -1.17
N ASP A 46 2.20 -8.58 -0.57
CA ASP A 46 1.89 -9.99 -0.44
C ASP A 46 1.04 -10.39 -1.64
N LEU A 47 1.60 -11.23 -2.51
CA LEU A 47 0.93 -11.61 -3.75
C LEU A 47 -0.28 -12.52 -3.52
N ASP A 48 -0.32 -13.24 -2.42
CA ASP A 48 -1.43 -14.13 -2.13
C ASP A 48 -2.66 -13.38 -1.64
N THR A 49 -2.45 -12.37 -0.82
CA THR A 49 -3.55 -11.62 -0.19
C THR A 49 -3.80 -10.26 -0.85
N HIS A 50 -2.87 -9.78 -1.66
CA HIS A 50 -2.85 -8.43 -2.23
C HIS A 50 -2.79 -7.33 -1.17
N ASN A 51 -2.26 -7.65 0.00
CA ASN A 51 -1.98 -6.64 1.01
C ASN A 51 -0.64 -5.98 0.75
N ILE A 52 -0.61 -4.67 0.94
CA ILE A 52 0.59 -3.88 0.86
C ILE A 52 1.04 -3.57 2.28
N TYR A 53 2.33 -3.65 2.52
CA TYR A 53 2.96 -3.32 3.81
C TYR A 53 3.82 -2.09 3.60
N LEU A 54 3.27 -0.92 3.97
CA LEU A 54 3.95 0.37 3.82
C LEU A 54 4.95 0.55 4.95
N GLU A 55 6.21 0.71 4.60
CA GLU A 55 7.29 0.81 5.57
C GLU A 55 7.18 2.11 6.37
N GLN A 56 7.29 1.99 7.69
CA GLN A 56 7.01 3.07 8.64
C GLN A 56 7.89 4.31 8.41
N ASP A 57 9.18 4.12 8.20
CA ASP A 57 10.12 5.24 8.11
C ASP A 57 10.12 5.91 6.74
N CYS A 58 9.63 5.22 5.71
CA CYS A 58 9.74 5.70 4.34
C CYS A 58 8.40 6.09 3.71
N ASP A 59 7.36 5.29 3.91
CA ASP A 59 6.13 5.45 3.13
C ASP A 59 4.89 5.78 3.95
N LEU A 60 4.88 5.44 5.24
CA LEU A 60 3.71 5.63 6.08
C LEU A 60 3.30 7.11 6.21
N SER A 61 4.26 8.00 6.44
CA SER A 61 3.92 9.41 6.65
C SER A 61 3.35 10.05 5.39
N LYS A 62 3.86 9.67 4.22
CA LYS A 62 3.29 10.15 2.97
C LYS A 62 1.87 9.67 2.78
N PHE A 63 1.62 8.39 3.06
CA PHE A 63 0.28 7.83 2.99
C PHE A 63 -0.70 8.59 3.88
N LEU A 64 -0.31 8.82 5.14
CA LEU A 64 -1.18 9.51 6.08
C LEU A 64 -1.47 10.94 5.66
N ARG A 65 -0.45 11.64 5.13
CA ARG A 65 -0.63 13.01 4.65
C ARG A 65 -1.61 13.08 3.49
N VAL A 66 -1.47 12.18 2.52
CA VAL A 66 -2.37 12.15 1.37
C VAL A 66 -3.79 11.80 1.80
N MET A 67 -3.94 10.84 2.73
CA MET A 67 -5.27 10.49 3.23
C MET A 67 -5.93 11.67 3.94
N SER A 68 -5.16 12.40 4.73
CA SER A 68 -5.68 13.60 5.38
C SER A 68 -6.12 14.66 4.36
N ASP A 69 -5.33 14.87 3.32
CA ASP A 69 -5.67 15.81 2.25
C ASP A 69 -6.92 15.39 1.49
N LYS A 70 -7.22 14.11 1.47
CA LYS A 70 -8.43 13.57 0.85
C LYS A 70 -9.63 13.54 1.80
N ASN A 71 -9.49 14.13 2.96
CA ASN A 71 -10.55 14.26 3.95
C ASN A 71 -10.92 12.94 4.65
N TYR A 72 -9.91 12.10 4.89
CA TYR A 72 -10.06 10.90 5.71
C TYR A 72 -9.51 11.14 7.11
N ASP A 73 -10.20 10.58 8.09
CA ASP A 73 -9.75 10.52 9.48
C ASP A 73 -9.26 9.08 9.73
N VAL A 74 -7.94 8.91 9.71
CA VAL A 74 -7.33 7.59 9.78
C VAL A 74 -7.07 7.21 11.23
N THR A 75 -7.61 6.07 11.63
CA THR A 75 -7.31 5.43 12.91
C THR A 75 -6.37 4.25 12.65
N ILE A 76 -5.32 4.15 13.45
CA ILE A 76 -4.35 3.06 13.31
C ILE A 76 -4.41 2.18 14.55
N ILE A 77 -4.61 0.89 14.33
CA ILE A 77 -4.55 -0.11 15.39
C ILE A 77 -3.20 -0.80 15.30
N ASN A 78 -2.43 -0.75 16.39
CA ASN A 78 -1.11 -1.37 16.41
C ASN A 78 -1.22 -2.85 16.80
N ASP A 79 -0.57 -3.70 16.02
CA ASP A 79 -0.51 -5.14 16.24
C ASP A 79 0.96 -5.55 16.32
N TYR A 80 1.40 -5.93 17.52
CA TYR A 80 2.79 -6.31 17.74
C TYR A 80 3.02 -7.75 17.30
N LYS A 81 3.82 -7.92 16.26
CA LYS A 81 4.19 -9.23 15.70
C LYS A 81 5.72 -9.28 15.51
N PRO A 82 6.47 -9.59 16.57
CA PRO A 82 7.93 -9.50 16.52
C PRO A 82 8.57 -10.40 15.47
N THR A 83 7.90 -11.49 15.11
CA THR A 83 8.40 -12.43 14.11
C THR A 83 7.85 -12.20 12.71
N PHE A 84 7.03 -11.16 12.52
CA PHE A 84 6.53 -10.82 11.19
C PHE A 84 7.71 -10.47 10.27
N GLU A 85 7.71 -11.07 9.09
CA GLU A 85 8.86 -10.94 8.19
C GLU A 85 8.38 -10.64 6.78
N PRO A 86 8.35 -9.35 6.39
CA PRO A 86 7.91 -8.97 5.05
C PRO A 86 8.91 -9.37 3.97
N SER A 87 10.13 -9.80 4.32
CA SER A 87 11.09 -10.26 3.33
C SER A 87 10.60 -11.49 2.54
N GLU A 88 9.60 -12.19 3.06
CA GLU A 88 8.94 -13.27 2.31
C GLU A 88 8.02 -12.73 1.22
N LYS A 89 7.77 -11.42 1.22
CA LYS A 89 6.92 -10.77 0.23
C LYS A 89 7.78 -10.14 -0.85
N ILE A 90 7.13 -9.72 -1.93
CA ILE A 90 7.85 -9.07 -3.02
C ILE A 90 7.93 -7.57 -2.73
N SER A 91 9.14 -7.02 -2.72
CA SER A 91 9.31 -5.59 -2.53
C SER A 91 8.80 -4.81 -3.74
N PHE A 92 8.49 -3.54 -3.53
CA PHE A 92 8.03 -2.68 -4.62
C PHE A 92 9.07 -2.52 -5.74
N PHE A 93 10.33 -2.80 -5.44
CA PHE A 93 11.38 -2.83 -6.46
C PHE A 93 11.03 -3.77 -7.62
N HIS A 94 10.35 -4.88 -7.32
CA HIS A 94 10.01 -5.88 -8.32
C HIS A 94 8.70 -5.61 -9.06
N LEU A 95 7.97 -4.55 -8.71
CA LEU A 95 6.70 -4.22 -9.36
C LEU A 95 6.87 -3.78 -10.80
N ASP A 96 8.06 -3.31 -11.18
CA ASP A 96 8.34 -2.90 -12.55
C ASP A 96 8.60 -4.08 -13.50
N GLN A 97 8.75 -5.27 -12.97
CA GLN A 97 9.05 -6.43 -13.80
C GLN A 97 7.82 -6.85 -14.60
N VAL A 98 8.04 -7.02 -15.90
CA VAL A 98 6.98 -7.37 -16.84
C VAL A 98 6.24 -8.64 -16.42
N ASP A 99 7.00 -9.66 -16.03
CA ASP A 99 6.41 -10.94 -15.65
C ASP A 99 5.50 -10.84 -14.46
N PHE A 100 5.85 -9.98 -13.49
CA PHE A 100 5.01 -9.75 -12.32
C PHE A 100 3.66 -9.17 -12.74
N LYS A 101 3.68 -8.07 -13.51
CA LYS A 101 2.45 -7.40 -13.92
C LYS A 101 1.55 -8.30 -14.77
N LYS A 102 2.16 -9.03 -15.69
CA LYS A 102 1.42 -9.94 -16.57
C LYS A 102 0.80 -11.09 -15.78
N LYS A 103 1.55 -11.66 -14.84
CA LYS A 103 1.11 -12.83 -14.09
C LYS A 103 -0.04 -12.53 -13.13
N TYR A 104 0.02 -11.39 -12.44
CA TYR A 104 -0.89 -11.12 -11.34
C TYR A 104 -2.05 -10.19 -11.70
N PHE A 105 -1.90 -9.40 -12.75
CA PHE A 105 -2.93 -8.42 -13.10
C PHE A 105 -3.50 -8.63 -14.50
N ASP A 106 -2.96 -9.58 -15.25
CA ASP A 106 -3.41 -9.87 -16.61
C ASP A 106 -3.56 -8.61 -17.46
N VAL A 107 -2.55 -7.74 -17.39
CA VAL A 107 -2.56 -6.47 -18.08
C VAL A 107 -1.27 -6.28 -18.86
N ASP A 108 -1.34 -5.41 -19.87
CA ASP A 108 -0.15 -4.97 -20.58
C ASP A 108 0.73 -4.16 -19.62
N TYR A 109 1.95 -4.62 -19.40
CA TYR A 109 2.89 -3.97 -18.47
C TYR A 109 3.18 -2.53 -18.84
N ARG A 110 2.92 -2.12 -20.08
CA ARG A 110 3.11 -0.74 -20.52
C ARG A 110 2.04 0.20 -20.00
N ARG A 111 1.01 -0.34 -19.41
CA ARG A 111 -0.08 0.45 -18.87
C ARG A 111 0.14 0.69 -17.38
N SER A 112 -0.28 1.84 -16.92
CA SER A 112 -0.14 2.19 -15.51
C SER A 112 -1.12 1.39 -14.65
N TRP A 113 -0.83 1.32 -13.37
CA TRP A 113 -1.74 0.74 -12.39
C TRP A 113 -3.12 1.36 -12.43
N LYS A 114 -3.19 2.67 -12.68
CA LYS A 114 -4.47 3.38 -12.78
C LYS A 114 -5.36 2.82 -13.88
N TRP A 115 -4.77 2.36 -14.97
CA TRP A 115 -5.54 1.78 -16.05
C TRP A 115 -6.26 0.50 -15.61
N ILE A 116 -5.58 -0.34 -14.84
CA ILE A 116 -6.16 -1.60 -14.35
C ILE A 116 -7.46 -1.34 -13.60
N PHE A 117 -7.45 -0.33 -12.77
CA PHE A 117 -8.58 -0.04 -11.89
C PHE A 117 -9.65 0.81 -12.55
N LYS A 118 -9.30 1.55 -13.57
CA LYS A 118 -10.30 2.29 -14.37
C LYS A 118 -11.24 1.38 -15.13
N LYS A 119 -10.80 0.15 -15.41
CA LYS A 119 -11.60 -0.82 -16.13
C LYS A 119 -12.71 -1.43 -15.32
N LYS A 120 -12.64 -1.28 -14.05
CA LYS A 120 -13.73 -1.73 -13.19
C LYS A 120 -14.99 -0.85 -13.36
#